data_746f24093fbf34fda22ce9927b6ff9cc
#
_entry.id   746f24093fbf34fda22ce9927b6ff9cc
#
_cell.length_a   1.000
_cell.length_b   1.000
_cell.length_c   1.000
_cell.angle_alpha   90.00
_cell.angle_beta   90.00
_cell.angle_gamma   90.00
#
_symmetry.space_group_name_H-M   'P 1'
#
loop_
_entity.id
_entity.type
_entity.pdbx_description
1 polymer ?
#
loop_
_entity_poly.entity_id
_entity_poly.type
_entity_poly.pdbx_seq_one_letter_code
_entity_poly.pdbx_strand_id
1 'polypeptide(L)'
;MKSKTYRFLGILLAVLMACTVFPVSAMAAGGSSLTGLLGLGQNQQTAGPELKTESDGTVRLYRDGRASNETGFVKAVRNGAEGWYYVENGKCDTSYVGAKYGTINGNSGNWYVEYGKADETFSGTKTLHKVAWTVKDGKVTKTMIEVPKVDQLPKYPTGCEAASSTSLLNYYGVGTTVDEMIEAIPRQNIEKVDGKDYGPSIYEKFVGDPTMTYTSPHPGYGAFAPVVTKAMNSVLKKHNSQYCAYDITGTKPADLYQRVRSGQPVVIWATYNMKTPTKKNSWYIKDASKPDGEYYFEYPRGTHVLVLCGVDDEEDTITIMDPYHAVYKTFDRQLFESKYALLGQMAIEVK
;
A
#
# COMPACT_ATOMS: atom_id res chain seq x y z
N MET A 1 -3.10 37.02 -20.50
CA MET A 1 -4.03 36.07 -19.88
C MET A 1 -3.41 35.60 -18.57
N LYS A 2 -4.06 35.89 -17.42
CA LYS A 2 -3.49 35.69 -16.08
C LYS A 2 -3.77 34.25 -15.62
N SER A 3 -2.71 33.51 -15.32
CA SER A 3 -2.75 32.18 -14.67
C SER A 3 -3.13 32.35 -13.18
N LYS A 4 -4.15 31.65 -12.72
CA LYS A 4 -4.53 31.57 -11.30
C LYS A 4 -3.82 30.39 -10.65
N THR A 5 -2.87 30.70 -9.78
CA THR A 5 -2.16 29.75 -8.93
C THR A 5 -3.02 29.42 -7.71
N TYR A 6 -3.42 28.19 -7.52
CA TYR A 6 -4.07 27.74 -6.28
C TYR A 6 -2.98 27.27 -5.31
N ARG A 7 -2.84 27.96 -4.19
CA ARG A 7 -2.02 27.55 -3.05
C ARG A 7 -2.84 26.64 -2.17
N PHE A 8 -2.42 25.39 -2.02
CA PHE A 8 -2.89 24.49 -0.97
C PHE A 8 -2.07 24.72 0.29
N LEU A 9 -2.76 25.05 1.38
CA LEU A 9 -2.19 25.24 2.70
C LEU A 9 -2.14 23.89 3.41
N GLY A 10 -0.95 23.30 3.54
CA GLY A 10 -0.72 22.07 4.30
C GLY A 10 -0.62 22.38 5.80
N ILE A 11 -1.42 21.72 6.62
CA ILE A 11 -1.32 21.76 8.08
C ILE A 11 -0.43 20.61 8.52
N LEU A 12 0.68 20.95 9.14
CA LEU A 12 1.64 20.06 9.79
C LEU A 12 1.10 19.70 11.18
N LEU A 13 0.83 18.43 11.46
CA LEU A 13 0.52 17.95 12.81
C LEU A 13 1.65 17.06 13.31
N ALA A 14 2.44 17.58 14.26
CA ALA A 14 3.42 16.82 15.01
C ALA A 14 2.73 16.07 16.15
N VAL A 15 2.90 14.75 16.23
CA VAL A 15 2.41 13.92 17.34
C VAL A 15 3.55 13.76 18.34
N LEU A 16 3.42 14.39 19.51
CA LEU A 16 4.21 14.11 20.71
C LEU A 16 3.49 13.03 21.53
N MET A 17 4.16 11.87 21.73
CA MET A 17 3.75 10.89 22.74
C MET A 17 4.20 11.35 24.13
N ALA A 18 3.24 11.56 25.03
CA ALA A 18 3.51 11.66 26.46
C ALA A 18 2.79 10.51 27.18
N CYS A 19 3.60 9.65 27.81
CA CYS A 19 3.13 8.63 28.75
C CYS A 19 2.78 9.31 30.07
N THR A 20 1.54 9.15 30.54
CA THR A 20 1.18 9.46 31.93
C THR A 20 0.55 8.25 32.60
N VAL A 21 1.13 7.93 33.74
CA VAL A 21 0.78 6.84 34.68
C VAL A 21 -0.40 7.31 35.52
N PHE A 22 -1.43 6.47 35.70
CA PHE A 22 -2.54 6.72 36.63
C PHE A 22 -2.29 6.06 37.98
N PRO A 23 -2.58 6.75 39.10
CA PRO A 23 -2.67 6.09 40.40
C PRO A 23 -4.10 5.61 40.67
N VAL A 24 -4.17 4.40 41.22
CA VAL A 24 -5.35 3.78 41.81
C VAL A 24 -5.59 4.44 43.17
N SER A 25 -6.84 4.80 43.46
CA SER A 25 -7.25 5.08 44.86
C SER A 25 -8.63 4.50 45.17
N ALA A 26 -8.73 4.00 46.36
CA ALA A 26 -9.68 3.06 46.89
C ALA A 26 -10.99 3.69 47.41
N MET A 27 -11.94 2.76 47.62
CA MET A 27 -13.25 2.81 48.22
C MET A 27 -13.42 3.68 49.47
N ALA A 28 -14.62 4.24 49.63
CA ALA A 28 -15.29 4.32 50.91
C ALA A 28 -16.81 4.18 50.75
N ALA A 29 -17.37 3.31 51.58
CA ALA A 29 -18.80 3.00 51.67
C ALA A 29 -19.46 3.94 52.71
N GLY A 30 -20.77 4.14 52.57
CA GLY A 30 -21.57 4.57 53.70
C GLY A 30 -22.85 5.34 53.34
N GLY A 31 -24.00 4.75 53.71
CA GLY A 31 -25.14 5.50 54.25
C GLY A 31 -26.43 5.56 53.46
N SER A 32 -27.35 4.73 53.88
CA SER A 32 -28.79 4.71 53.49
C SER A 32 -29.54 5.99 53.81
N SER A 33 -30.46 6.41 52.93
CA SER A 33 -31.74 6.99 53.37
C SER A 33 -32.78 6.79 52.26
N LEU A 34 -33.87 6.08 52.63
CA LEU A 34 -35.10 5.99 51.85
C LEU A 34 -35.92 7.29 52.05
N THR A 35 -36.33 7.90 50.96
CA THR A 35 -37.67 8.54 50.88
C THR A 35 -38.09 8.53 49.40
N GLY A 36 -39.22 7.94 49.17
CA GLY A 36 -39.84 7.76 47.87
C GLY A 36 -40.39 9.03 47.25
N LEU A 37 -40.65 9.03 45.99
CA LEU A 37 -41.97 9.24 45.39
C LEU A 37 -41.82 9.40 43.87
N LEU A 38 -42.55 8.58 43.12
CA LEU A 38 -43.17 8.92 41.84
C LEU A 38 -42.40 9.90 40.94
N GLY A 39 -41.47 9.38 40.18
CA GLY A 39 -40.91 10.08 39.04
C GLY A 39 -41.23 9.28 37.79
N LEU A 40 -42.11 9.83 36.99
CA LEU A 40 -42.44 9.45 35.64
C LEU A 40 -41.20 8.93 34.89
N GLY A 41 -41.25 7.67 34.42
CA GLY A 41 -40.24 7.12 33.53
C GLY A 41 -40.14 8.01 32.30
N GLN A 42 -39.16 8.92 32.31
CA GLN A 42 -38.63 9.42 31.06
C GLN A 42 -37.97 8.21 30.38
N ASN A 43 -38.65 7.67 29.38
CA ASN A 43 -37.98 6.89 28.36
C ASN A 43 -36.83 7.76 27.82
N GLN A 44 -35.66 7.62 28.39
CA GLN A 44 -34.44 8.07 27.72
C GLN A 44 -34.34 7.21 26.47
N GLN A 45 -34.95 7.69 25.40
CA GLN A 45 -34.73 7.17 24.07
C GLN A 45 -33.24 7.32 23.84
N THR A 46 -32.49 6.20 23.99
CA THR A 46 -31.06 6.18 23.74
C THR A 46 -30.86 6.74 22.34
N ALA A 47 -30.22 7.89 22.25
CA ALA A 47 -29.93 8.51 20.96
C ALA A 47 -29.06 7.52 20.16
N GLY A 48 -29.52 7.13 18.96
CA GLY A 48 -28.77 6.23 18.10
C GLY A 48 -27.36 6.74 17.79
N PRO A 49 -26.52 5.94 17.14
CA PRO A 49 -25.17 6.37 16.75
C PRO A 49 -25.22 7.64 15.91
N GLU A 50 -24.36 8.62 16.23
CA GLU A 50 -24.31 9.92 15.57
C GLU A 50 -22.87 10.31 15.24
N LEU A 51 -22.65 10.88 14.05
CA LEU A 51 -21.37 11.48 13.65
C LEU A 51 -21.43 12.99 13.82
N LYS A 52 -20.55 13.53 14.67
CA LYS A 52 -20.41 14.98 14.91
C LYS A 52 -19.08 15.50 14.41
N THR A 53 -19.11 16.72 13.88
CA THR A 53 -17.86 17.44 13.56
C THR A 53 -17.40 18.18 14.81
N GLU A 54 -16.21 17.87 15.29
CA GLU A 54 -15.56 18.51 16.43
C GLU A 54 -14.99 19.88 16.04
N SER A 55 -14.57 20.67 17.01
CA SER A 55 -14.03 22.02 16.79
C SER A 55 -12.74 22.05 15.97
N ASP A 56 -12.00 20.94 15.94
CA ASP A 56 -10.78 20.76 15.13
C ASP A 56 -11.06 20.26 13.70
N GLY A 57 -12.34 20.09 13.33
CA GLY A 57 -12.78 19.56 12.04
C GLY A 57 -12.85 18.04 11.97
N THR A 58 -12.46 17.32 13.02
CA THR A 58 -12.57 15.84 13.07
C THR A 58 -14.04 15.43 13.11
N VAL A 59 -14.42 14.46 12.26
CA VAL A 59 -15.74 13.83 12.31
C VAL A 59 -15.67 12.58 13.19
N ARG A 60 -16.35 12.60 14.33
CA ARG A 60 -16.28 11.54 15.34
C ARG A 60 -17.63 10.88 15.59
N LEU A 61 -17.60 9.57 15.84
CA LEU A 61 -18.75 8.76 16.24
C LEU A 61 -19.07 8.96 17.73
N TYR A 62 -20.33 9.17 18.01
CA TYR A 62 -20.90 9.24 19.36
C TYR A 62 -21.99 8.17 19.52
N ARG A 63 -22.03 7.53 20.70
CA ARG A 63 -23.12 6.66 21.15
C ARG A 63 -23.58 7.16 22.50
N ASP A 64 -24.88 7.38 22.65
CA ASP A 64 -25.48 7.90 23.89
C ASP A 64 -24.76 9.14 24.44
N GLY A 65 -24.36 10.06 23.53
CA GLY A 65 -23.66 11.28 23.84
C GLY A 65 -22.17 11.14 24.21
N ARG A 66 -21.60 9.94 24.13
CA ARG A 66 -20.18 9.66 24.44
C ARG A 66 -19.41 9.34 23.17
N ALA A 67 -18.16 9.84 23.07
CA ALA A 67 -17.27 9.49 21.97
C ALA A 67 -16.98 7.98 21.98
N SER A 68 -17.09 7.35 20.80
CA SER A 68 -16.78 5.94 20.57
C SER A 68 -15.38 5.77 19.97
N ASN A 69 -14.76 4.61 20.21
CA ASN A 69 -13.49 4.22 19.59
C ASN A 69 -13.66 2.99 18.67
N GLU A 70 -14.87 2.78 18.15
CA GLU A 70 -15.15 1.67 17.24
C GLU A 70 -14.37 1.80 15.93
N THR A 71 -14.09 0.65 15.30
CA THR A 71 -13.54 0.55 13.95
C THR A 71 -14.42 -0.36 13.11
N GLY A 72 -14.81 0.10 11.93
CA GLY A 72 -15.66 -0.63 10.99
C GLY A 72 -16.82 0.20 10.45
N PHE A 73 -17.80 -0.47 9.84
CA PHE A 73 -19.01 0.18 9.36
C PHE A 73 -20.02 0.33 10.48
N VAL A 74 -20.51 1.56 10.65
CA VAL A 74 -21.52 1.91 11.63
C VAL A 74 -22.68 2.61 10.94
N LYS A 75 -23.90 2.16 11.22
CA LYS A 75 -25.10 2.88 10.81
C LYS A 75 -25.31 4.04 11.78
N ALA A 76 -25.18 5.26 11.30
CA ALA A 76 -25.20 6.47 12.12
C ALA A 76 -25.91 7.62 11.41
N VAL A 77 -26.35 8.61 12.20
CA VAL A 77 -26.90 9.87 11.69
C VAL A 77 -25.78 10.89 11.54
N ARG A 78 -25.73 11.57 10.40
CA ARG A 78 -24.86 12.72 10.15
C ARG A 78 -25.63 13.79 9.42
N ASN A 79 -25.63 15.03 9.95
CA ASN A 79 -26.39 16.17 9.38
C ASN A 79 -27.85 15.83 9.12
N GLY A 80 -28.51 15.09 10.05
CA GLY A 80 -29.92 14.71 9.96
C GLY A 80 -30.22 13.53 9.00
N ALA A 81 -29.25 12.96 8.30
CA ALA A 81 -29.44 11.82 7.42
C ALA A 81 -28.77 10.57 7.99
N GLU A 82 -29.48 9.43 8.01
CA GLU A 82 -28.96 8.14 8.40
C GLU A 82 -28.19 7.51 7.23
N GLY A 83 -27.12 6.75 7.53
CA GLY A 83 -26.33 6.02 6.55
C GLY A 83 -25.28 5.14 7.18
N TRP A 84 -24.64 4.31 6.35
CA TRP A 84 -23.48 3.53 6.74
C TRP A 84 -22.21 4.35 6.56
N TYR A 85 -21.44 4.51 7.64
CA TYR A 85 -20.16 5.23 7.63
C TYR A 85 -19.03 4.31 8.10
N TYR A 86 -17.87 4.40 7.45
CA TYR A 86 -16.67 3.72 7.94
C TYR A 86 -15.97 4.62 8.96
N VAL A 87 -15.73 4.07 10.13
CA VAL A 87 -14.96 4.73 11.19
C VAL A 87 -13.73 3.92 11.55
N GLU A 88 -12.69 4.61 11.94
CA GLU A 88 -11.45 4.01 12.43
C GLU A 88 -11.07 4.69 13.75
N ASN A 89 -11.04 3.91 14.85
CA ASN A 89 -10.88 4.46 16.20
C ASN A 89 -11.90 5.60 16.50
N GLY A 90 -13.13 5.38 16.08
CA GLY A 90 -14.24 6.33 16.23
C GLY A 90 -14.22 7.56 15.33
N LYS A 91 -13.24 7.68 14.42
CA LYS A 91 -13.13 8.81 13.48
C LYS A 91 -13.58 8.39 12.09
N CYS A 92 -14.40 9.22 11.45
CA CYS A 92 -14.79 9.07 10.06
C CYS A 92 -13.95 9.98 9.17
N ASP A 93 -13.16 9.41 8.27
CA ASP A 93 -12.44 10.19 7.25
C ASP A 93 -13.41 10.56 6.11
N THR A 94 -13.88 11.79 6.13
CA THR A 94 -14.81 12.30 5.12
C THR A 94 -14.13 12.75 3.82
N SER A 95 -12.82 12.61 3.70
CA SER A 95 -12.09 12.77 2.44
C SER A 95 -11.83 11.44 1.72
N TYR A 96 -12.02 10.32 2.43
CA TYR A 96 -11.72 8.99 1.89
C TYR A 96 -12.68 8.56 0.79
N VAL A 97 -12.11 8.10 -0.33
CA VAL A 97 -12.81 7.43 -1.43
C VAL A 97 -12.06 6.16 -1.79
N GLY A 98 -12.77 5.04 -1.88
CA GLY A 98 -12.18 3.73 -2.19
C GLY A 98 -12.93 2.58 -1.54
N ALA A 99 -12.28 1.41 -1.43
CA ALA A 99 -12.90 0.25 -0.78
C ALA A 99 -12.41 0.08 0.66
N LYS A 100 -13.34 -0.20 1.58
CA LYS A 100 -13.05 -0.63 2.95
C LYS A 100 -13.66 -2.02 3.19
N TYR A 101 -12.88 -2.92 3.79
CA TYR A 101 -13.40 -4.22 4.21
C TYR A 101 -14.18 -4.10 5.52
N GLY A 102 -15.33 -4.74 5.59
CA GLY A 102 -16.14 -4.77 6.81
C GLY A 102 -17.51 -5.38 6.58
N THR A 103 -18.40 -5.24 7.57
CA THR A 103 -19.73 -5.86 7.57
C THR A 103 -20.80 -4.79 7.57
N ILE A 104 -21.73 -4.83 6.62
CA ILE A 104 -22.94 -4.04 6.53
C ILE A 104 -24.15 -4.99 6.49
N ASN A 105 -25.14 -4.80 7.33
CA ASN A 105 -26.36 -5.65 7.41
C ASN A 105 -26.03 -7.17 7.48
N GLY A 106 -24.98 -7.54 8.24
CA GLY A 106 -24.56 -8.94 8.37
C GLY A 106 -23.77 -9.48 7.18
N ASN A 107 -23.59 -8.72 6.10
CA ASN A 107 -22.83 -9.11 4.91
C ASN A 107 -21.43 -8.53 4.96
N SER A 108 -20.41 -9.39 4.98
CA SER A 108 -19.00 -8.95 4.91
C SER A 108 -18.55 -8.78 3.45
N GLY A 109 -17.64 -7.83 3.23
CA GLY A 109 -17.07 -7.56 1.90
C GLY A 109 -16.26 -6.28 1.83
N ASN A 110 -15.76 -5.98 0.62
CA ASN A 110 -15.11 -4.73 0.30
C ASN A 110 -16.17 -3.73 -0.18
N TRP A 111 -16.62 -2.86 0.72
CA TRP A 111 -17.65 -1.87 0.41
C TRP A 111 -17.04 -0.63 -0.20
N TYR A 112 -17.67 -0.09 -1.25
CA TYR A 112 -17.29 1.20 -1.80
C TYR A 112 -17.69 2.31 -0.83
N VAL A 113 -16.75 3.14 -0.50
CA VAL A 113 -16.92 4.29 0.41
C VAL A 113 -16.58 5.55 -0.35
N GLU A 114 -17.47 6.53 -0.32
CA GLU A 114 -17.30 7.83 -0.92
C GLU A 114 -17.51 8.90 0.14
N TYR A 115 -16.47 9.69 0.41
CA TYR A 115 -16.47 10.72 1.47
C TYR A 115 -16.87 10.17 2.86
N GLY A 116 -16.34 8.97 3.17
CA GLY A 116 -16.59 8.29 4.45
C GLY A 116 -17.90 7.50 4.52
N LYS A 117 -18.79 7.61 3.53
CA LYS A 117 -20.11 6.95 3.50
C LYS A 117 -20.14 5.82 2.49
N ALA A 118 -20.75 4.69 2.85
CA ALA A 118 -21.08 3.60 1.92
C ALA A 118 -22.54 3.69 1.45
N ASP A 119 -22.74 3.35 0.16
CA ASP A 119 -24.07 3.13 -0.43
C ASP A 119 -24.19 1.65 -0.79
N GLU A 120 -24.93 0.90 0.02
CA GLU A 120 -25.11 -0.55 -0.10
C GLU A 120 -25.98 -0.97 -1.29
N THR A 121 -26.62 -0.01 -1.96
CA THR A 121 -27.51 -0.27 -3.10
C THR A 121 -26.88 0.09 -4.44
N PHE A 122 -25.75 0.79 -4.43
CA PHE A 122 -25.12 1.25 -5.67
C PHE A 122 -24.53 0.08 -6.47
N SER A 123 -24.86 0.04 -7.76
CA SER A 123 -24.22 -0.84 -8.76
C SER A 123 -23.82 -0.02 -9.98
N GLY A 124 -22.57 -0.16 -10.42
CA GLY A 124 -22.02 0.59 -11.54
C GLY A 124 -20.52 0.83 -11.39
N THR A 125 -19.98 1.73 -12.20
CA THR A 125 -18.57 2.11 -12.14
C THR A 125 -18.42 3.48 -11.50
N LYS A 126 -17.50 3.59 -10.56
CA LYS A 126 -17.03 4.85 -9.97
C LYS A 126 -15.59 5.09 -10.40
N THR A 127 -15.27 6.31 -10.81
CA THR A 127 -13.92 6.69 -11.21
C THR A 127 -13.52 7.98 -10.48
N LEU A 128 -12.38 7.95 -9.80
CA LEU A 128 -11.81 9.14 -9.19
C LEU A 128 -10.29 9.14 -9.43
N HIS A 129 -9.77 10.27 -9.94
CA HIS A 129 -8.38 10.43 -10.37
C HIS A 129 -7.94 9.31 -11.31
N LYS A 130 -7.13 8.42 -11.05
CA LYS A 130 -6.66 7.33 -11.94
C LYS A 130 -7.18 5.96 -11.50
N VAL A 131 -8.21 5.91 -10.65
CA VAL A 131 -8.75 4.67 -10.10
C VAL A 131 -10.19 4.50 -10.56
N ALA A 132 -10.50 3.31 -11.08
CA ALA A 132 -11.84 2.88 -11.42
C ALA A 132 -12.25 1.69 -10.53
N TRP A 133 -13.42 1.79 -9.91
CA TRP A 133 -14.05 0.72 -9.13
C TRP A 133 -15.33 0.26 -9.82
N THR A 134 -15.44 -1.04 -10.08
CA THR A 134 -16.72 -1.68 -10.41
C THR A 134 -17.37 -2.11 -9.11
N VAL A 135 -18.60 -1.66 -8.91
CA VAL A 135 -19.37 -1.88 -7.67
C VAL A 135 -20.65 -2.62 -8.02
N LYS A 136 -20.99 -3.62 -7.23
CA LYS A 136 -22.23 -4.38 -7.33
C LYS A 136 -22.87 -4.49 -5.95
N ASP A 137 -24.08 -3.98 -5.81
CA ASP A 137 -24.81 -3.93 -4.54
C ASP A 137 -23.91 -3.38 -3.40
N GLY A 138 -23.30 -2.22 -3.64
CA GLY A 138 -22.39 -1.53 -2.74
C GLY A 138 -20.99 -2.15 -2.58
N LYS A 139 -20.75 -3.37 -3.05
CA LYS A 139 -19.46 -4.06 -2.93
C LYS A 139 -18.58 -3.82 -4.15
N VAL A 140 -17.32 -3.48 -3.90
CA VAL A 140 -16.30 -3.41 -4.95
C VAL A 140 -15.95 -4.83 -5.38
N THR A 141 -16.20 -5.14 -6.66
CA THR A 141 -15.87 -6.43 -7.28
C THR A 141 -14.62 -6.33 -8.13
N LYS A 142 -14.31 -5.14 -8.65
CA LYS A 142 -13.11 -4.90 -9.45
C LYS A 142 -12.54 -3.53 -9.17
N THR A 143 -11.21 -3.45 -9.14
CA THR A 143 -10.46 -2.20 -9.09
C THR A 143 -9.39 -2.18 -10.15
N MET A 144 -9.27 -1.07 -10.86
CA MET A 144 -8.19 -0.81 -11.80
C MET A 144 -7.59 0.57 -11.55
N ILE A 145 -6.28 0.62 -11.36
CA ILE A 145 -5.51 1.85 -11.20
C ILE A 145 -4.72 2.09 -12.47
N GLU A 146 -4.94 3.23 -13.10
CA GLU A 146 -4.17 3.65 -14.26
C GLU A 146 -2.82 4.23 -13.80
N VAL A 147 -1.79 3.37 -13.68
CA VAL A 147 -0.42 3.80 -13.42
C VAL A 147 0.27 4.19 -14.73
N PRO A 148 1.20 5.17 -14.73
CA PRO A 148 1.97 5.53 -15.91
C PRO A 148 2.70 4.32 -16.50
N LYS A 149 2.55 4.11 -17.80
CA LYS A 149 3.25 3.07 -18.55
C LYS A 149 4.68 3.52 -18.81
N VAL A 150 5.63 2.90 -18.13
CA VAL A 150 7.07 3.20 -18.25
C VAL A 150 7.77 2.00 -18.85
N ASP A 151 8.40 2.17 -20.03
CA ASP A 151 9.14 1.12 -20.72
C ASP A 151 10.61 1.11 -20.27
N GLN A 152 11.10 -0.04 -19.87
CA GLN A 152 12.52 -0.24 -19.58
C GLN A 152 13.37 -0.37 -20.84
N LEU A 153 12.73 -0.69 -21.99
CA LEU A 153 13.42 -0.93 -23.26
C LEU A 153 13.50 0.34 -24.13
N PRO A 154 14.46 0.41 -25.04
CA PRO A 154 15.59 -0.53 -25.22
C PRO A 154 16.77 -0.26 -24.28
N LYS A 155 16.74 0.86 -23.52
CA LYS A 155 17.92 1.39 -22.80
C LYS A 155 18.33 0.53 -21.61
N TYR A 156 17.38 -0.05 -20.88
CA TYR A 156 17.60 -0.78 -19.65
C TYR A 156 16.96 -2.18 -19.66
N PRO A 157 17.45 -3.12 -20.51
CA PRO A 157 16.78 -4.42 -20.70
C PRO A 157 16.68 -5.27 -19.43
N THR A 158 17.48 -4.97 -18.40
CA THR A 158 17.39 -5.60 -17.06
C THR A 158 17.09 -4.59 -15.95
N GLY A 159 16.51 -3.44 -16.26
CA GLY A 159 16.21 -2.33 -15.32
C GLY A 159 14.75 -2.29 -14.85
N CYS A 160 14.10 -3.43 -14.69
CA CYS A 160 12.69 -3.48 -14.29
C CYS A 160 12.39 -2.82 -12.93
N GLU A 161 13.35 -2.86 -12.00
CA GLU A 161 13.25 -2.18 -10.70
C GLU A 161 13.11 -0.67 -10.87
N ALA A 162 13.97 -0.08 -11.70
CA ALA A 162 13.95 1.37 -11.95
C ALA A 162 12.68 1.79 -12.69
N ALA A 163 12.28 1.06 -13.74
CA ALA A 163 11.11 1.40 -14.54
C ALA A 163 9.80 1.24 -13.76
N SER A 164 9.64 0.16 -12.97
CA SER A 164 8.47 -0.02 -12.10
C SER A 164 8.41 1.03 -10.99
N SER A 165 9.55 1.36 -10.39
CA SER A 165 9.62 2.44 -9.38
C SER A 165 9.28 3.79 -9.99
N THR A 166 9.78 4.10 -11.19
CA THR A 166 9.43 5.33 -11.93
C THR A 166 7.93 5.41 -12.18
N SER A 167 7.31 4.30 -12.61
CA SER A 167 5.86 4.22 -12.81
C SER A 167 5.11 4.53 -11.51
N LEU A 168 5.50 3.89 -10.39
CA LEU A 168 4.85 4.12 -9.10
C LEU A 168 5.04 5.57 -8.62
N LEU A 169 6.25 6.11 -8.67
CA LEU A 169 6.53 7.49 -8.25
C LEU A 169 5.76 8.52 -9.11
N ASN A 170 5.65 8.28 -10.42
CA ASN A 170 4.92 9.15 -11.32
C ASN A 170 3.39 9.03 -11.19
N TYR A 171 2.88 7.91 -10.67
CA TYR A 171 1.48 7.82 -10.24
C TYR A 171 1.19 8.83 -9.13
N TYR A 172 2.12 9.02 -8.19
CA TYR A 172 2.05 10.01 -7.11
C TYR A 172 2.49 11.44 -7.54
N GLY A 173 2.76 11.66 -8.83
CA GLY A 173 3.04 12.99 -9.39
C GLY A 173 4.47 13.50 -9.17
N VAL A 174 5.44 12.61 -8.88
CA VAL A 174 6.84 13.00 -8.61
C VAL A 174 7.56 13.53 -9.85
N GLY A 175 7.22 13.03 -11.05
CA GLY A 175 7.82 13.51 -12.32
C GLY A 175 9.26 13.03 -12.53
N THR A 176 9.62 11.86 -12.02
CA THR A 176 10.96 11.26 -12.19
C THR A 176 11.09 10.47 -13.48
N THR A 177 12.33 10.10 -13.84
CA THR A 177 12.65 9.29 -15.03
C THR A 177 13.33 7.98 -14.65
N VAL A 178 13.35 7.02 -15.59
CA VAL A 178 14.08 5.75 -15.39
C VAL A 178 15.57 6.02 -15.20
N ASP A 179 16.15 6.97 -15.92
CA ASP A 179 17.55 7.36 -15.80
C ASP A 179 17.87 7.82 -14.37
N GLU A 180 17.02 8.67 -13.80
CA GLU A 180 17.19 9.16 -12.45
C GLU A 180 17.09 8.06 -11.40
N MET A 181 16.17 7.12 -11.58
CA MET A 181 16.09 5.93 -10.72
C MET A 181 17.31 5.02 -10.85
N ILE A 182 17.83 4.80 -12.08
CA ILE A 182 19.07 4.04 -12.33
C ILE A 182 20.28 4.69 -11.66
N GLU A 183 20.38 6.03 -11.71
CA GLU A 183 21.44 6.79 -11.03
C GLU A 183 21.37 6.65 -9.50
N ALA A 184 20.16 6.64 -8.95
CA ALA A 184 19.94 6.52 -7.51
C ALA A 184 20.19 5.09 -6.95
N ILE A 185 20.13 4.05 -7.79
CA ILE A 185 20.36 2.67 -7.39
C ILE A 185 21.87 2.36 -7.38
N PRO A 186 22.49 2.08 -6.21
CA PRO A 186 23.89 1.67 -6.16
C PRO A 186 24.09 0.32 -6.87
N ARG A 187 25.14 0.17 -7.67
CA ARG A 187 25.41 -1.04 -8.46
C ARG A 187 26.85 -1.48 -8.39
N GLN A 188 27.04 -2.78 -8.60
CA GLN A 188 28.36 -3.42 -8.69
C GLN A 188 28.28 -4.68 -9.54
N ASN A 189 29.29 -4.90 -10.38
CA ASN A 189 29.40 -6.09 -11.20
C ASN A 189 29.85 -7.31 -10.39
N ILE A 190 29.61 -8.49 -10.96
CA ILE A 190 30.24 -9.75 -10.53
C ILE A 190 31.64 -9.79 -11.12
N GLU A 191 32.61 -10.15 -10.30
CA GLU A 191 34.03 -10.31 -10.69
C GLU A 191 34.46 -11.74 -10.49
N LYS A 192 35.34 -12.24 -11.39
CA LYS A 192 35.92 -13.56 -11.27
C LYS A 192 37.26 -13.47 -10.54
N VAL A 193 37.35 -14.15 -9.39
CA VAL A 193 38.59 -14.25 -8.59
C VAL A 193 38.86 -15.71 -8.32
N ASP A 194 40.02 -16.21 -8.70
CA ASP A 194 40.48 -17.60 -8.51
C ASP A 194 39.44 -18.64 -8.98
N GLY A 195 38.79 -18.35 -10.11
CA GLY A 195 37.81 -19.25 -10.73
C GLY A 195 36.39 -19.17 -10.16
N LYS A 196 36.18 -18.48 -9.04
CA LYS A 196 34.89 -18.23 -8.44
C LYS A 196 34.32 -16.86 -8.88
N ASP A 197 33.01 -16.78 -9.02
CA ASP A 197 32.29 -15.52 -9.27
C ASP A 197 31.94 -14.86 -7.93
N TYR A 198 32.39 -13.62 -7.71
CA TYR A 198 32.11 -12.82 -6.52
C TYR A 198 31.28 -11.60 -6.90
N GLY A 199 30.23 -11.35 -6.13
CA GLY A 199 29.35 -10.19 -6.32
C GLY A 199 28.87 -9.59 -4.99
N PRO A 200 28.21 -8.43 -5.04
CA PRO A 200 27.61 -7.84 -3.85
C PRO A 200 26.36 -8.60 -3.41
N SER A 201 25.87 -8.30 -2.22
CA SER A 201 24.53 -8.68 -1.80
C SER A 201 23.50 -7.95 -2.66
N ILE A 202 22.55 -8.69 -3.24
CA ILE A 202 21.42 -8.14 -4.00
C ILE A 202 20.45 -7.33 -3.09
N TYR A 203 20.59 -7.45 -1.77
CA TYR A 203 19.91 -6.64 -0.77
C TYR A 203 20.61 -5.31 -0.46
N GLU A 204 21.81 -5.09 -1.03
CA GLU A 204 22.62 -3.88 -0.81
C GLU A 204 22.87 -3.09 -2.08
N LYS A 205 22.97 -3.78 -3.21
CA LYS A 205 23.27 -3.17 -4.52
C LYS A 205 22.51 -3.89 -5.65
N PHE A 206 22.30 -3.17 -6.74
CA PHE A 206 21.99 -3.80 -8.02
C PHE A 206 23.22 -4.56 -8.51
N VAL A 207 23.04 -5.83 -8.81
CA VAL A 207 24.10 -6.70 -9.25
C VAL A 207 24.18 -6.70 -10.77
N GLY A 208 25.33 -6.30 -11.31
CA GLY A 208 25.56 -6.17 -12.75
C GLY A 208 25.23 -4.79 -13.32
N ASP A 209 24.99 -4.74 -14.63
CA ASP A 209 24.69 -3.52 -15.39
C ASP A 209 23.26 -3.59 -15.98
N PRO A 210 22.35 -2.67 -15.62
CA PRO A 210 20.97 -2.66 -16.11
C PRO A 210 20.85 -2.39 -17.61
N THR A 211 21.89 -1.85 -18.27
CA THR A 211 21.93 -1.62 -19.72
C THR A 211 22.24 -2.89 -20.52
N MET A 212 22.64 -3.96 -19.83
CA MET A 212 23.04 -5.22 -20.44
C MET A 212 21.92 -6.26 -20.39
N THR A 213 21.85 -7.11 -21.42
CA THR A 213 20.91 -8.24 -21.46
C THR A 213 21.48 -9.46 -20.72
N TYR A 214 20.63 -10.45 -20.44
CA TYR A 214 21.04 -11.72 -19.80
C TYR A 214 22.05 -12.56 -20.61
N THR A 215 22.27 -12.24 -21.88
CA THR A 215 23.24 -12.91 -22.77
C THR A 215 24.56 -12.16 -22.86
N SER A 216 24.67 -10.99 -22.25
CA SER A 216 25.88 -10.18 -22.23
C SER A 216 26.93 -10.78 -21.29
N PRO A 217 28.22 -10.47 -21.46
CA PRO A 217 29.30 -10.93 -20.57
C PRO A 217 29.13 -10.49 -19.12
N HIS A 218 28.52 -9.31 -18.90
CA HIS A 218 28.22 -8.74 -17.58
C HIS A 218 26.73 -8.38 -17.49
N PRO A 219 25.83 -9.37 -17.38
CA PRO A 219 24.40 -9.11 -17.39
C PRO A 219 23.95 -8.37 -16.13
N GLY A 220 22.83 -7.67 -16.22
CA GLY A 220 22.13 -7.20 -15.04
C GLY A 220 21.36 -8.34 -14.38
N TYR A 221 21.55 -8.49 -13.07
CA TYR A 221 20.88 -9.52 -12.27
C TYR A 221 19.75 -8.95 -11.40
N GLY A 222 19.77 -7.62 -11.15
CA GLY A 222 18.72 -6.93 -10.43
C GLY A 222 19.10 -6.47 -9.02
N ALA A 223 18.11 -5.94 -8.31
CA ALA A 223 18.16 -5.52 -6.92
C ALA A 223 16.87 -5.91 -6.20
N PHE A 224 16.95 -6.13 -4.87
CA PHE A 224 15.80 -6.45 -4.04
C PHE A 224 15.23 -5.21 -3.33
N ALA A 225 14.06 -5.36 -2.71
CA ALA A 225 13.27 -4.27 -2.16
C ALA A 225 14.04 -3.28 -1.27
N PRO A 226 14.95 -3.67 -0.36
CA PRO A 226 15.69 -2.73 0.48
C PRO A 226 16.53 -1.71 -0.31
N VAL A 227 17.15 -2.16 -1.41
CA VAL A 227 17.96 -1.28 -2.28
C VAL A 227 17.07 -0.29 -3.01
N VAL A 228 16.00 -0.80 -3.61
CA VAL A 228 15.07 -0.02 -4.43
C VAL A 228 14.33 1.00 -3.57
N THR A 229 13.90 0.63 -2.36
CA THR A 229 13.25 1.55 -1.40
C THR A 229 14.15 2.72 -1.03
N LYS A 230 15.45 2.47 -0.76
CA LYS A 230 16.43 3.53 -0.48
C LYS A 230 16.60 4.47 -1.67
N ALA A 231 16.69 3.92 -2.88
CA ALA A 231 16.82 4.71 -4.11
C ALA A 231 15.56 5.56 -4.36
N MET A 232 14.36 4.98 -4.21
CA MET A 232 13.09 5.72 -4.32
C MET A 232 13.04 6.89 -3.32
N ASN A 233 13.42 6.68 -2.07
CA ASN A 233 13.45 7.74 -1.06
C ASN A 233 14.49 8.82 -1.37
N SER A 234 15.62 8.47 -1.99
CA SER A 234 16.60 9.47 -2.49
C SER A 234 16.00 10.36 -3.58
N VAL A 235 15.28 9.76 -4.54
CA VAL A 235 14.56 10.48 -5.60
C VAL A 235 13.44 11.33 -5.03
N LEU A 236 12.60 10.78 -4.14
CA LEU A 236 11.53 11.53 -3.46
C LEU A 236 12.07 12.77 -2.74
N LYS A 237 13.20 12.63 -2.03
CA LYS A 237 13.87 13.74 -1.35
C LYS A 237 14.38 14.80 -2.35
N LYS A 238 14.99 14.38 -3.46
CA LYS A 238 15.49 15.28 -4.51
C LYS A 238 14.36 16.10 -5.13
N HIS A 239 13.18 15.52 -5.29
CA HIS A 239 11.97 16.19 -5.81
C HIS A 239 11.17 16.93 -4.73
N ASN A 240 11.66 17.05 -3.49
CA ASN A 240 10.94 17.65 -2.35
C ASN A 240 9.52 17.11 -2.19
N SER A 241 9.34 15.80 -2.44
CA SER A 241 8.06 15.12 -2.31
C SER A 241 7.66 14.98 -0.84
N GLN A 242 6.36 15.08 -0.58
CA GLN A 242 5.79 14.77 0.75
C GLN A 242 5.66 13.25 1.00
N TYR A 243 5.82 12.44 -0.04
CA TYR A 243 5.70 10.99 0.04
C TYR A 243 7.00 10.33 0.48
N CYS A 244 6.85 9.13 1.06
CA CYS A 244 7.95 8.22 1.39
C CYS A 244 7.67 6.83 0.82
N ALA A 245 8.72 6.14 0.39
CA ALA A 245 8.66 4.73 0.00
C ALA A 245 8.98 3.85 1.22
N TYR A 246 8.23 2.76 1.37
CA TYR A 246 8.37 1.79 2.46
C TYR A 246 8.55 0.39 1.89
N ASP A 247 9.57 -0.32 2.36
CA ASP A 247 9.72 -1.76 2.15
C ASP A 247 8.69 -2.47 3.02
N ILE A 248 7.73 -3.11 2.36
CA ILE A 248 6.65 -3.88 2.99
C ILE A 248 6.78 -5.38 2.70
N THR A 249 8.03 -5.84 2.51
CA THR A 249 8.34 -7.26 2.31
C THR A 249 7.73 -8.13 3.40
N GLY A 250 7.12 -9.24 3.01
CA GLY A 250 6.36 -10.13 3.88
C GLY A 250 4.86 -9.82 3.95
N THR A 251 4.39 -8.78 3.27
CA THR A 251 2.95 -8.48 3.18
C THR A 251 2.21 -9.61 2.47
N LYS A 252 1.14 -10.10 3.09
CA LYS A 252 0.30 -11.16 2.51
C LYS A 252 -0.43 -10.65 1.25
N PRO A 253 -0.72 -11.52 0.27
CA PRO A 253 -1.44 -11.14 -0.94
C PRO A 253 -2.77 -10.43 -0.68
N ALA A 254 -3.56 -10.90 0.28
CA ALA A 254 -4.84 -10.28 0.65
C ALA A 254 -4.69 -8.80 1.06
N ASP A 255 -3.60 -8.46 1.77
CA ASP A 255 -3.32 -7.10 2.21
C ASP A 255 -2.82 -6.22 1.04
N LEU A 256 -2.10 -6.80 0.05
CA LEU A 256 -1.77 -6.11 -1.20
C LEU A 256 -3.02 -5.78 -2.00
N TYR A 257 -3.95 -6.74 -2.11
CA TYR A 257 -5.22 -6.52 -2.81
C TYR A 257 -6.06 -5.44 -2.15
N GLN A 258 -6.03 -5.36 -0.82
CA GLN A 258 -6.73 -4.30 -0.10
C GLN A 258 -6.13 -2.92 -0.38
N ARG A 259 -4.80 -2.81 -0.51
CA ARG A 259 -4.15 -1.56 -0.95
C ARG A 259 -4.62 -1.13 -2.35
N VAL A 260 -4.63 -2.07 -3.30
CA VAL A 260 -5.11 -1.78 -4.66
C VAL A 260 -6.58 -1.35 -4.64
N ARG A 261 -7.45 -2.03 -3.88
CA ARG A 261 -8.86 -1.62 -3.75
C ARG A 261 -9.03 -0.24 -3.12
N SER A 262 -8.06 0.19 -2.33
CA SER A 262 -8.01 1.54 -1.74
C SER A 262 -7.34 2.59 -2.67
N GLY A 263 -7.02 2.23 -3.92
CA GLY A 263 -6.39 3.15 -4.88
C GLY A 263 -4.88 3.29 -4.72
N GLN A 264 -4.21 2.35 -4.05
CA GLN A 264 -2.77 2.37 -3.78
C GLN A 264 -2.07 1.26 -4.59
N PRO A 265 -1.42 1.58 -5.71
CA PRO A 265 -0.62 0.61 -6.46
C PRO A 265 0.66 0.27 -5.68
N VAL A 266 1.22 -0.93 -5.94
CA VAL A 266 2.35 -1.47 -5.19
C VAL A 266 3.40 -2.01 -6.15
N VAL A 267 4.68 -1.69 -5.96
CA VAL A 267 5.77 -2.39 -6.65
C VAL A 267 5.96 -3.74 -5.99
N ILE A 268 6.05 -4.81 -6.81
CA ILE A 268 6.17 -6.19 -6.35
C ILE A 268 7.25 -6.95 -7.14
N TRP A 269 7.84 -7.96 -6.50
CA TRP A 269 8.74 -8.93 -7.13
C TRP A 269 7.98 -10.22 -7.44
N ALA A 270 8.01 -10.62 -8.69
CA ALA A 270 7.49 -11.89 -9.16
C ALA A 270 8.43 -12.46 -10.23
N THR A 271 7.96 -13.39 -11.06
CA THR A 271 8.75 -13.91 -12.17
C THR A 271 8.22 -13.39 -13.50
N TYR A 272 9.10 -13.27 -14.48
CA TYR A 272 8.74 -12.82 -15.82
C TYR A 272 7.62 -13.69 -16.42
N ASN A 273 6.50 -13.04 -16.79
CA ASN A 273 5.27 -13.68 -17.26
C ASN A 273 4.74 -14.77 -16.31
N MET A 274 4.97 -14.66 -15.00
CA MET A 274 4.58 -15.63 -13.97
C MET A 274 5.06 -17.07 -14.25
N LYS A 275 6.16 -17.24 -15.02
CA LYS A 275 6.74 -18.54 -15.32
C LYS A 275 7.50 -19.10 -14.13
N THR A 276 7.46 -20.43 -13.95
CA THR A 276 8.27 -21.08 -12.93
C THR A 276 9.74 -21.11 -13.36
N PRO A 277 10.68 -20.57 -12.56
CA PRO A 277 12.09 -20.61 -12.87
C PRO A 277 12.62 -22.04 -12.91
N THR A 278 13.42 -22.37 -13.94
CA THR A 278 14.10 -23.66 -14.09
C THR A 278 15.59 -23.58 -13.78
N LYS A 279 16.10 -22.37 -13.57
CA LYS A 279 17.52 -22.07 -13.29
C LYS A 279 17.63 -21.08 -12.16
N LYS A 280 18.79 -21.03 -11.53
CA LYS A 280 19.16 -20.02 -10.53
C LYS A 280 20.30 -19.15 -11.05
N ASN A 281 20.39 -17.93 -10.55
CA ASN A 281 21.57 -17.09 -10.60
C ASN A 281 22.31 -17.28 -9.26
N SER A 282 23.64 -17.27 -9.29
CA SER A 282 24.42 -17.53 -8.08
C SER A 282 25.83 -16.94 -8.18
N TRP A 283 26.36 -16.56 -7.03
CA TRP A 283 27.74 -16.09 -6.84
C TRP A 283 28.12 -16.16 -5.36
N TYR A 284 29.42 -15.97 -5.06
CA TYR A 284 29.91 -15.82 -3.70
C TYR A 284 29.82 -14.37 -3.25
N ILE A 285 29.45 -14.16 -2.00
CA ILE A 285 29.43 -12.86 -1.35
C ILE A 285 30.45 -12.89 -0.21
N LYS A 286 31.37 -11.90 -0.20
CA LYS A 286 32.34 -11.73 0.88
C LYS A 286 31.60 -11.21 2.12
N ASP A 287 31.78 -11.91 3.26
CA ASP A 287 31.13 -11.56 4.54
C ASP A 287 32.04 -12.02 5.70
N ALA A 288 32.71 -11.07 6.31
CA ALA A 288 33.64 -11.33 7.42
C ALA A 288 32.96 -11.93 8.67
N SER A 289 31.63 -11.92 8.74
CA SER A 289 30.88 -12.56 9.83
C SER A 289 30.72 -14.07 9.66
N LYS A 290 31.04 -14.60 8.47
CA LYS A 290 30.96 -16.03 8.16
C LYS A 290 32.30 -16.73 8.48
N PRO A 291 32.27 -18.03 8.86
CA PRO A 291 33.48 -18.79 9.20
C PRO A 291 34.56 -18.74 8.11
N ASP A 292 34.16 -18.82 6.84
CA ASP A 292 35.06 -18.82 5.69
C ASP A 292 35.26 -17.41 5.10
N GLY A 293 34.71 -16.36 5.73
CA GLY A 293 34.74 -14.99 5.23
C GLY A 293 33.89 -14.75 3.99
N GLU A 294 33.10 -15.74 3.58
CA GLU A 294 32.22 -15.70 2.42
C GLU A 294 31.04 -16.67 2.55
N TYR A 295 30.01 -16.50 1.72
CA TYR A 295 28.93 -17.48 1.55
C TYR A 295 28.47 -17.54 0.11
N TYR A 296 27.94 -18.71 -0.30
CA TYR A 296 27.34 -18.90 -1.60
C TYR A 296 25.89 -18.43 -1.59
N PHE A 297 25.57 -17.52 -2.49
CA PHE A 297 24.24 -16.97 -2.66
C PHE A 297 23.61 -17.44 -3.97
N GLU A 298 22.34 -17.78 -3.93
CA GLU A 298 21.57 -18.12 -5.13
C GLU A 298 20.12 -17.63 -5.03
N TYR A 299 19.52 -17.29 -6.18
CA TYR A 299 18.11 -16.94 -6.27
C TYR A 299 17.53 -17.34 -7.65
N PRO A 300 16.17 -17.43 -7.76
CA PRO A 300 15.52 -17.83 -9.02
C PRO A 300 15.87 -16.90 -10.18
N ARG A 301 16.33 -17.47 -11.32
CA ARG A 301 16.56 -16.71 -12.54
C ARG A 301 15.22 -16.33 -13.17
N GLY A 302 15.14 -15.12 -13.76
CA GLY A 302 13.90 -14.59 -14.34
C GLY A 302 13.02 -13.87 -13.33
N THR A 303 13.60 -13.44 -12.22
CA THR A 303 12.99 -12.44 -11.32
C THR A 303 12.63 -11.19 -12.13
N HIS A 304 11.46 -10.64 -11.85
CA HIS A 304 10.95 -9.46 -12.54
C HIS A 304 10.19 -8.56 -11.57
N VAL A 305 10.35 -7.26 -11.73
CA VAL A 305 9.71 -6.25 -10.89
C VAL A 305 8.59 -5.57 -11.67
N LEU A 306 7.44 -5.44 -11.05
CA LEU A 306 6.16 -5.10 -11.67
C LEU A 306 5.41 -4.13 -10.77
N VAL A 307 4.39 -3.45 -11.30
CA VAL A 307 3.46 -2.66 -10.47
C VAL A 307 2.10 -3.38 -10.42
N LEU A 308 1.70 -3.86 -9.24
CA LEU A 308 0.36 -4.38 -9.01
C LEU A 308 -0.62 -3.21 -8.98
N CYS A 309 -1.57 -3.18 -9.91
CA CYS A 309 -2.46 -2.04 -10.13
C CYS A 309 -3.93 -2.41 -10.38
N GLY A 310 -4.27 -3.70 -10.38
CA GLY A 310 -5.67 -4.14 -10.52
C GLY A 310 -5.97 -5.42 -9.77
N VAL A 311 -7.22 -5.55 -9.32
CA VAL A 311 -7.80 -6.73 -8.67
C VAL A 311 -9.21 -6.91 -9.19
N ASP A 312 -9.56 -8.12 -9.60
CA ASP A 312 -10.89 -8.53 -10.02
C ASP A 312 -11.32 -9.73 -9.18
N ASP A 313 -12.34 -9.52 -8.33
CA ASP A 313 -12.82 -10.53 -7.39
C ASP A 313 -13.82 -11.50 -8.04
N GLU A 314 -14.45 -11.12 -9.17
CA GLU A 314 -15.36 -12.00 -9.90
C GLU A 314 -14.58 -12.98 -10.80
N GLU A 315 -13.49 -12.52 -11.42
CA GLU A 315 -12.64 -13.32 -12.30
C GLU A 315 -11.46 -13.98 -11.58
N ASP A 316 -11.29 -13.72 -10.28
CA ASP A 316 -10.16 -14.17 -9.44
C ASP A 316 -8.79 -13.85 -10.04
N THR A 317 -8.65 -12.63 -10.59
CA THR A 317 -7.44 -12.18 -11.27
C THR A 317 -6.83 -10.93 -10.65
N ILE A 318 -5.56 -10.69 -10.99
CA ILE A 318 -4.87 -9.42 -10.76
C ILE A 318 -4.41 -8.80 -12.07
N THR A 319 -4.24 -7.48 -12.07
CA THR A 319 -3.61 -6.77 -13.18
C THR A 319 -2.32 -6.10 -12.70
N ILE A 320 -1.27 -6.28 -13.50
CA ILE A 320 0.03 -5.63 -13.29
C ILE A 320 0.36 -4.72 -14.48
N MET A 321 1.10 -3.65 -14.22
CA MET A 321 1.86 -2.95 -15.25
C MET A 321 3.26 -3.58 -15.33
N ASP A 322 3.57 -4.13 -16.50
CA ASP A 322 4.86 -4.74 -16.79
C ASP A 322 5.74 -3.71 -17.51
N PRO A 323 6.88 -3.31 -16.94
CA PRO A 323 7.78 -2.34 -17.58
C PRO A 323 8.47 -2.92 -18.83
N TYR A 324 8.42 -4.22 -19.05
CA TYR A 324 8.89 -4.83 -20.30
C TYR A 324 7.84 -4.63 -21.39
N HIS A 325 8.05 -3.64 -22.24
CA HIS A 325 7.12 -3.08 -23.24
C HIS A 325 5.98 -2.19 -22.69
N ALA A 326 6.02 -1.81 -21.43
CA ALA A 326 5.06 -0.89 -20.80
C ALA A 326 3.58 -1.30 -21.01
N VAL A 327 3.25 -2.53 -20.70
CA VAL A 327 1.92 -3.13 -20.95
C VAL A 327 1.23 -3.56 -19.66
N TYR A 328 -0.11 -3.46 -19.67
CA TYR A 328 -0.90 -4.13 -18.63
C TYR A 328 -1.08 -5.60 -18.99
N LYS A 329 -0.92 -6.48 -17.98
CA LYS A 329 -1.13 -7.92 -18.09
C LYS A 329 -2.00 -8.40 -16.93
N THR A 330 -2.92 -9.31 -17.24
CA THR A 330 -3.79 -9.94 -16.24
C THR A 330 -3.34 -11.38 -16.02
N PHE A 331 -3.32 -11.80 -14.74
CA PHE A 331 -2.94 -13.15 -14.34
C PHE A 331 -3.93 -13.69 -13.32
N ASP A 332 -4.08 -15.00 -13.29
CA ASP A 332 -4.73 -15.74 -12.23
C ASP A 332 -4.10 -15.39 -10.87
N ARG A 333 -4.93 -15.23 -9.85
CA ARG A 333 -4.50 -14.78 -8.52
C ARG A 333 -3.60 -15.80 -7.84
N GLN A 334 -3.95 -17.08 -7.90
CA GLN A 334 -3.17 -18.15 -7.29
C GLN A 334 -1.80 -18.30 -7.97
N LEU A 335 -1.77 -18.16 -9.30
CA LEU A 335 -0.51 -18.17 -10.04
C LEU A 335 0.40 -17.02 -9.59
N PHE A 336 -0.12 -15.80 -9.49
CA PHE A 336 0.62 -14.65 -8.98
C PHE A 336 1.14 -14.89 -7.56
N GLU A 337 0.29 -15.33 -6.63
CA GLU A 337 0.63 -15.58 -5.24
C GLU A 337 1.78 -16.58 -5.10
N SER A 338 1.79 -17.61 -5.94
CA SER A 338 2.86 -18.61 -5.97
C SER A 338 4.21 -18.01 -6.37
N LYS A 339 4.25 -17.03 -7.30
CA LYS A 339 5.48 -16.39 -7.76
C LYS A 339 5.93 -15.26 -6.83
N TYR A 340 4.99 -14.56 -6.23
CA TYR A 340 5.25 -13.58 -5.19
C TYR A 340 5.87 -14.24 -3.94
N ALA A 341 5.30 -15.37 -3.50
CA ALA A 341 5.86 -16.18 -2.40
C ALA A 341 7.26 -16.73 -2.70
N LEU A 342 7.50 -17.19 -3.94
CA LEU A 342 8.79 -17.72 -4.37
C LEU A 342 9.94 -16.69 -4.22
N LEU A 343 9.62 -15.40 -4.33
CA LEU A 343 10.58 -14.30 -4.20
C LEU A 343 10.50 -13.59 -2.84
N GLY A 344 10.03 -14.29 -1.79
CA GLY A 344 10.04 -13.79 -0.43
C GLY A 344 9.01 -12.70 -0.15
N GLN A 345 7.95 -12.63 -0.94
CA GLN A 345 6.86 -11.66 -0.79
C GLN A 345 7.37 -10.21 -0.75
N MET A 346 8.33 -9.87 -1.63
CA MET A 346 8.91 -8.53 -1.68
C MET A 346 7.95 -7.52 -2.33
N ALA A 347 7.74 -6.40 -1.64
CA ALA A 347 6.90 -5.32 -2.11
C ALA A 347 7.32 -3.96 -1.56
N ILE A 348 6.99 -2.87 -2.28
CA ILE A 348 7.22 -1.48 -1.86
C ILE A 348 5.93 -0.70 -2.07
N GLU A 349 5.50 0.03 -1.04
CA GLU A 349 4.43 1.03 -1.11
C GLU A 349 4.99 2.45 -1.05
N VAL A 350 4.21 3.43 -1.52
CA VAL A 350 4.46 4.87 -1.38
C VAL A 350 3.27 5.51 -0.69
N LYS A 351 3.54 6.29 0.36
CA LYS A 351 2.50 7.02 1.11
C LYS A 351 3.05 8.29 1.76
#